data_857d7d25e29b068ffd392eea8562ceb9
#
_entry.id   857d7d25e29b068ffd392eea8562ceb9
#
_cell.length_a   1.000
_cell.length_b   1.000
_cell.length_c   1.000
_cell.angle_alpha   90.00
_cell.angle_beta   90.00
_cell.angle_gamma   90.00
#
_symmetry.space_group_name_H-M   'P 1'
#
loop_
_entity.id
_entity.type
_entity.pdbx_description
1 polymer ?
#
loop_
_entity_poly.entity_id
_entity_poly.type
_entity_poly.pdbx_seq_one_letter_code
_entity_poly.pdbx_strand_id
1 'polypeptide(L)'
;MIRLTVLYNLKPEVDEAEFLEWRLTDHQKANSSMPGVVHTDFSLNTLAWPKDTQPRYRFMTTAEWPNMKLFEEAFYEPNFQIELKNGVEKMLEDYTFLIGEILADHNEIT
;
A
#
# COMPACT_ATOMS: atom_id res chain seq x y z
N MET A 1 -7.90 -2.82 15.06
CA MET A 1 -7.69 -2.26 13.71
C MET A 1 -6.37 -2.77 13.16
N ILE A 2 -6.41 -3.42 12.02
CA ILE A 2 -5.22 -3.97 11.35
C ILE A 2 -4.83 -3.07 10.19
N ARG A 3 -3.54 -2.78 10.08
CA ARG A 3 -3.00 -2.00 8.96
C ARG A 3 -2.02 -2.83 8.14
N LEU A 4 -2.24 -2.85 6.84
CA LEU A 4 -1.26 -3.30 5.86
C LEU A 4 -0.47 -2.08 5.39
N THR A 5 0.85 -2.17 5.45
CA THR A 5 1.73 -1.13 4.93
C THR A 5 2.61 -1.74 3.86
N VAL A 6 2.61 -1.15 2.67
CA VAL A 6 3.44 -1.60 1.56
C VAL A 6 4.39 -0.47 1.18
N LEU A 7 5.69 -0.72 1.32
CA LEU A 7 6.75 0.20 0.94
C LEU A 7 7.44 -0.36 -0.29
N TYR A 8 7.63 0.44 -1.32
CA TYR A 8 8.19 -0.10 -2.56
C TYR A 8 8.79 0.94 -3.49
N ASN A 9 9.60 0.42 -4.43
CA ASN A 9 10.12 1.16 -5.58
C ASN A 9 9.65 0.46 -6.84
N LEU A 10 9.64 1.18 -7.95
CA LEU A 10 9.31 0.62 -9.26
C LEU A 10 10.57 0.08 -9.92
N LYS A 11 10.41 -0.96 -10.74
CA LYS A 11 11.49 -1.44 -11.59
C LYS A 11 11.89 -0.35 -12.58
N PRO A 12 13.17 -0.28 -13.00
CA PRO A 12 13.65 0.79 -13.89
C PRO A 12 12.89 0.88 -15.22
N GLU A 13 12.40 -0.24 -15.73
CA GLU A 13 11.65 -0.28 -16.99
C GLU A 13 10.20 0.20 -16.89
N VAL A 14 9.69 0.41 -15.67
CA VAL A 14 8.33 0.89 -15.47
C VAL A 14 8.31 2.42 -15.56
N ASP A 15 7.46 2.95 -16.44
CA ASP A 15 7.26 4.39 -16.57
C ASP A 15 6.46 4.92 -15.37
N GLU A 16 7.07 5.80 -14.58
CA GLU A 16 6.45 6.30 -13.35
C GLU A 16 5.17 7.10 -13.62
N ALA A 17 5.15 7.90 -14.68
CA ALA A 17 3.97 8.71 -14.99
C ALA A 17 2.78 7.84 -15.34
N GLU A 18 2.99 6.79 -16.14
CA GLU A 18 1.94 5.82 -16.47
C GLU A 18 1.50 5.04 -15.24
N PHE A 19 2.46 4.64 -14.39
CA PHE A 19 2.14 3.96 -13.13
C PHE A 19 1.26 4.83 -12.25
N LEU A 20 1.61 6.11 -12.07
CA LEU A 20 0.86 7.04 -11.23
C LEU A 20 -0.56 7.26 -11.76
N GLU A 21 -0.73 7.38 -13.06
CA GLU A 21 -2.05 7.52 -13.65
C GLU A 21 -2.93 6.32 -13.32
N TRP A 22 -2.43 5.11 -13.54
CA TRP A 22 -3.14 3.87 -13.21
C TRP A 22 -3.38 3.74 -11.69
N ARG A 23 -2.35 4.02 -10.88
CA ARG A 23 -2.42 3.87 -9.42
C ARG A 23 -3.43 4.81 -8.79
N LEU A 24 -3.52 6.03 -9.29
CA LEU A 24 -4.41 7.05 -8.73
C LEU A 24 -5.85 6.94 -9.24
N THR A 25 -6.08 6.16 -10.27
CA THR A 25 -7.41 5.95 -10.85
C THR A 25 -7.89 4.52 -10.61
N ASP A 26 -7.61 3.61 -11.53
CA ASP A 26 -8.15 2.25 -11.53
C ASP A 26 -7.74 1.44 -10.30
N HIS A 27 -6.46 1.51 -9.93
CA HIS A 27 -5.96 0.72 -8.82
C HIS A 27 -6.40 1.27 -7.45
N GLN A 28 -6.47 2.58 -7.31
CA GLN A 28 -6.99 3.20 -6.07
C GLN A 28 -8.46 2.82 -5.87
N LYS A 29 -9.22 2.81 -6.94
CA LYS A 29 -10.62 2.39 -6.89
C LYS A 29 -10.75 0.91 -6.49
N ALA A 30 -9.91 0.04 -7.04
CA ALA A 30 -9.88 -1.37 -6.69
C ALA A 30 -9.49 -1.57 -5.21
N ASN A 31 -8.47 -0.84 -4.73
CA ASN A 31 -8.04 -0.94 -3.34
C ASN A 31 -9.13 -0.47 -2.36
N SER A 32 -9.81 0.62 -2.67
CA SER A 32 -10.88 1.13 -1.82
C SER A 32 -12.14 0.26 -1.85
N SER A 33 -12.22 -0.67 -2.79
CA SER A 33 -13.34 -1.60 -2.93
C SER A 33 -13.06 -2.99 -2.34
N MET A 34 -11.91 -3.21 -1.72
CA MET A 34 -11.61 -4.49 -1.07
C MET A 34 -12.59 -4.77 0.06
N PRO A 35 -13.09 -6.02 0.17
CA PRO A 35 -14.06 -6.37 1.20
C PRO A 35 -13.57 -6.01 2.61
N GLY A 36 -14.41 -5.28 3.36
CA GLY A 36 -14.13 -4.94 4.75
C GLY A 36 -13.11 -3.83 4.98
N VAL A 37 -12.46 -3.30 3.93
CA VAL A 37 -11.50 -2.21 4.10
C VAL A 37 -12.22 -0.94 4.57
N VAL A 38 -11.64 -0.27 5.57
CA VAL A 38 -12.23 0.95 6.13
C VAL A 38 -11.43 2.20 5.83
N HIS A 39 -10.16 2.04 5.44
CA HIS A 39 -9.29 3.14 5.07
C HIS A 39 -8.20 2.63 4.14
N THR A 40 -7.85 3.43 3.14
CA THR A 40 -6.69 3.18 2.29
C THR A 40 -6.12 4.51 1.83
N ASP A 41 -4.80 4.58 1.75
CA ASP A 41 -4.13 5.73 1.17
C ASP A 41 -2.88 5.31 0.40
N PHE A 42 -2.38 6.26 -0.39
CA PHE A 42 -1.18 6.07 -1.18
C PHE A 42 -0.39 7.37 -1.13
N SER A 43 0.91 7.28 -0.87
CA SER A 43 1.75 8.45 -0.75
C SER A 43 3.10 8.29 -1.46
N LEU A 44 3.66 9.43 -1.81
CA LEU A 44 5.01 9.55 -2.34
C LEU A 44 5.91 10.03 -1.20
N ASN A 45 6.94 9.25 -0.89
CA ASN A 45 7.90 9.63 0.13
C ASN A 45 8.93 10.59 -0.47
N THR A 46 8.97 11.81 0.03
CA THR A 46 9.83 12.86 -0.52
C THR A 46 11.12 13.06 0.25
N LEU A 47 11.08 12.91 1.57
CA LEU A 47 12.23 13.10 2.45
C LEU A 47 12.23 12.06 3.55
N ALA A 48 13.42 11.74 4.06
CA ALA A 48 13.61 10.85 5.21
C ALA A 48 14.37 11.60 6.31
N TRP A 49 14.57 10.94 7.43
CA TRP A 49 15.35 11.45 8.54
C TRP A 49 16.63 10.62 8.66
N PRO A 50 17.82 11.20 8.98
CA PRO A 50 18.04 12.62 9.33
C PRO A 50 17.82 13.58 8.14
N LYS A 51 17.75 14.88 8.46
CA LYS A 51 17.51 15.94 7.48
C LYS A 51 18.36 15.74 6.21
N ASP A 52 17.73 15.96 5.07
CA ASP A 52 18.35 15.85 3.73
C ASP A 52 18.72 14.41 3.31
N THR A 53 18.12 13.41 3.98
CA THR A 53 18.24 12.00 3.59
C THR A 53 17.19 11.64 2.56
N GLN A 54 17.59 10.87 1.54
CA GLN A 54 16.64 10.34 0.55
C GLN A 54 15.93 9.10 1.12
N PRO A 55 14.61 8.95 0.92
CA PRO A 55 13.89 7.75 1.36
C PRO A 55 14.39 6.51 0.62
N ARG A 56 14.50 5.40 1.34
CA ARG A 56 14.81 4.11 0.71
C ARG A 56 13.70 3.68 -0.25
N TYR A 57 12.44 3.89 0.16
CA TYR A 57 11.27 3.53 -0.64
C TYR A 57 10.57 4.78 -1.11
N ARG A 58 10.33 4.87 -2.42
CA ARG A 58 9.68 6.02 -3.01
C ARG A 58 8.18 6.07 -2.72
N PHE A 59 7.53 4.91 -2.66
CA PHE A 59 6.08 4.82 -2.53
C PHE A 59 5.65 4.07 -1.28
N MET A 60 4.48 4.47 -0.74
CA MET A 60 3.86 3.80 0.38
C MET A 60 2.36 3.69 0.16
N THR A 61 1.83 2.49 0.36
CA THR A 61 0.39 2.24 0.38
C THR A 61 0.01 1.75 1.77
N THR A 62 -1.08 2.25 2.32
CA THR A 62 -1.66 1.68 3.53
C THR A 62 -3.10 1.30 3.29
N ALA A 63 -3.57 0.28 4.01
CA ALA A 63 -4.95 -0.13 4.02
C ALA A 63 -5.30 -0.68 5.39
N GLU A 64 -6.51 -0.42 5.88
CA GLU A 64 -6.91 -0.78 7.24
C GLU A 64 -8.21 -1.56 7.25
N TRP A 65 -8.28 -2.55 8.15
CA TRP A 65 -9.47 -3.38 8.39
C TRP A 65 -9.79 -3.38 9.89
N PRO A 66 -11.07 -3.58 10.25
CA PRO A 66 -11.47 -3.57 11.67
C PRO A 66 -10.77 -4.63 12.52
N ASN A 67 -10.46 -5.79 11.96
CA ASN A 67 -9.83 -6.89 12.69
C ASN A 67 -9.09 -7.82 11.75
N MET A 68 -8.32 -8.74 12.35
CA MET A 68 -7.49 -9.68 11.58
C MET A 68 -8.30 -10.60 10.68
N LYS A 69 -9.45 -11.05 11.15
CA LYS A 69 -10.30 -11.96 10.38
C LYS A 69 -10.72 -11.34 9.05
N LEU A 70 -11.23 -10.12 9.09
CA LEU A 70 -11.66 -9.41 7.88
C LEU A 70 -10.49 -9.10 6.96
N PHE A 71 -9.34 -8.74 7.53
CA PHE A 71 -8.12 -8.54 6.74
C PHE A 71 -7.72 -9.82 6.01
N GLU A 72 -7.64 -10.94 6.72
CA GLU A 72 -7.22 -12.21 6.13
C GLU A 72 -8.18 -12.69 5.04
N GLU A 73 -9.47 -12.54 5.25
CA GLU A 73 -10.49 -12.92 4.26
C GLU A 73 -10.34 -12.14 2.95
N ALA A 74 -9.99 -10.86 3.03
CA ALA A 74 -9.79 -10.03 1.85
C ALA A 74 -8.41 -10.24 1.22
N PHE A 75 -7.37 -10.15 2.02
CA PHE A 75 -5.99 -10.13 1.52
C PHE A 75 -5.52 -11.50 1.04
N TYR A 76 -5.86 -12.56 1.75
CA TYR A 76 -5.44 -13.93 1.40
C TYR A 76 -6.44 -14.66 0.51
N GLU A 77 -7.42 -13.96 -0.04
CA GLU A 77 -8.31 -14.53 -1.03
C GLU A 77 -7.46 -14.99 -2.23
N PRO A 78 -7.63 -16.25 -2.73
CA PRO A 78 -6.73 -16.82 -3.74
C PRO A 78 -6.57 -16.00 -5.02
N ASN A 79 -7.66 -15.48 -5.56
CA ASN A 79 -7.58 -14.68 -6.79
C ASN A 79 -6.86 -13.36 -6.56
N PHE A 80 -7.10 -12.73 -5.41
CA PHE A 80 -6.41 -11.50 -5.04
C PHE A 80 -4.90 -11.75 -4.92
N GLN A 81 -4.51 -12.84 -4.27
CA GLN A 81 -3.09 -13.19 -4.12
C GLN A 81 -2.39 -13.43 -5.46
N ILE A 82 -3.08 -14.04 -6.42
CA ILE A 82 -2.53 -14.25 -7.76
C ILE A 82 -2.29 -12.90 -8.44
N GLU A 83 -3.27 -12.01 -8.41
CA GLU A 83 -3.15 -10.67 -9.00
C GLU A 83 -2.03 -9.86 -8.33
N LEU A 84 -1.96 -9.94 -7.01
CA LEU A 84 -0.92 -9.25 -6.24
C LEU A 84 0.48 -9.71 -6.63
N LYS A 85 0.70 -11.02 -6.66
CA LYS A 85 1.99 -11.58 -7.04
C LYS A 85 2.39 -11.18 -8.46
N ASN A 86 1.44 -11.23 -9.40
CA ASN A 86 1.69 -10.82 -10.77
C ASN A 86 2.07 -9.33 -10.86
N GLY A 87 1.36 -8.48 -10.14
CA GLY A 87 1.67 -7.04 -10.11
C GLY A 87 3.02 -6.75 -9.50
N VAL A 88 3.35 -7.42 -8.39
CA VAL A 88 4.65 -7.26 -7.73
C VAL A 88 5.79 -7.68 -8.67
N GLU A 89 5.68 -8.85 -9.28
CA GLU A 89 6.71 -9.35 -10.21
C GLU A 89 6.88 -8.45 -11.43
N LYS A 90 5.80 -7.88 -11.92
CA LYS A 90 5.83 -7.04 -13.11
C LYS A 90 6.39 -5.64 -12.86
N MET A 91 6.05 -5.03 -11.72
CA MET A 91 6.27 -3.61 -11.51
C MET A 91 7.22 -3.22 -10.39
N LEU A 92 7.36 -4.05 -9.34
CA LEU A 92 8.05 -3.64 -8.12
C LEU A 92 9.44 -4.23 -7.99
N GLU A 93 10.35 -3.43 -7.41
CA GLU A 93 11.62 -3.91 -6.89
C GLU A 93 11.83 -3.29 -5.50
N ASP A 94 12.62 -3.96 -4.65
CA ASP A 94 12.90 -3.52 -3.28
C ASP A 94 11.63 -3.14 -2.53
N TYR A 95 10.81 -4.12 -2.23
CA TYR A 95 9.52 -3.89 -1.57
C TYR A 95 9.44 -4.60 -0.21
N THR A 96 8.58 -4.09 0.65
CA THR A 96 8.32 -4.68 1.96
C THR A 96 6.82 -4.56 2.26
N PHE A 97 6.21 -5.68 2.66
CA PHE A 97 4.82 -5.75 3.10
C PHE A 97 4.83 -6.00 4.61
N LEU A 98 4.17 -5.14 5.35
CA LEU A 98 4.07 -5.23 6.80
C LEU A 98 2.60 -5.29 7.21
N ILE A 99 2.28 -6.19 8.13
CA ILE A 99 0.92 -6.33 8.68
C ILE A 99 1.04 -6.08 10.17
N GLY A 100 0.35 -5.05 10.66
CA GLY A 100 0.45 -4.67 12.05
C GLY A 100 -0.88 -4.34 12.68
N GLU A 101 -0.90 -4.34 14.00
CA GLU A 101 -2.06 -3.91 14.77
C GLU A 101 -1.84 -2.48 15.24
N ILE A 102 -2.86 -1.64 15.05
CA ILE A 102 -2.81 -0.26 15.55
C ILE A 102 -3.11 -0.29 17.04
N LEU A 103 -2.11 0.05 17.85
CA LEU A 103 -2.22 0.02 19.30
C LEU A 103 -2.68 1.34 19.89
N ALA A 104 -2.44 2.44 19.18
CA ALA A 104 -2.86 3.76 19.61
C ALA A 104 -3.20 4.60 18.39
N ASP A 105 -4.32 5.26 18.43
CA ASP A 105 -4.79 6.10 17.33
C ASP A 105 -5.41 7.36 17.92
N HIS A 106 -4.97 8.51 17.41
CA HIS A 106 -5.52 9.80 17.81
C HIS A 106 -5.88 10.58 16.56
N ASN A 107 -7.12 10.97 16.47
CA ASN A 107 -7.62 11.71 15.33
C ASN A 107 -8.24 13.02 15.82
N GLU A 108 -7.55 14.13 15.55
CA GLU A 108 -8.01 15.46 15.94
C GLU A 108 -8.56 16.18 14.72
N ILE A 109 -9.80 16.62 14.83
CA ILE A 109 -10.49 17.40 13.78
C ILE A 109 -10.64 18.82 14.31
N THR A 110 -9.98 19.73 13.63
CA THR A 110 -10.03 21.16 13.97
C THR A 110 -10.74 21.97 12.91
#